data_0f7cd0811d6dd99387b0f179d9a2ea06
#
_entry.id   0f7cd0811d6dd99387b0f179d9a2ea06
#
_cell.length_a   1.000
_cell.length_b   1.000
_cell.length_c   1.000
_cell.angle_alpha   90.00
_cell.angle_beta   90.00
_cell.angle_gamma   90.00
#
_symmetry.space_group_name_H-M   'P 1'
#
loop_
_entity.id
_entity.type
_entity.pdbx_description
1 polymer ?
#
loop_
_entity_poly.entity_id
_entity_poly.type
_entity_poly.pdbx_seq_one_letter_code
_entity_poly.pdbx_strand_id
1 'polypeptide(L)'
;MQVIRDDYLKDSTVTICLLGTHSSENEGYDWVGRHHNYFIIRELQASLYNGKNNTRNGILGVVIPEMYDSIFQGTCKCSTCGGNHNCVNVNDNTVIKEFSANYYVEPHDGCAWSEDERYCILVKWDEFVEKPEKYVNAAFAKRTAPIAKKVNVRVPR
;
A
#
# COMPACT_ATOMS: atom_id res chain seq x y z
N MET A 1 -2.80 14.68 11.70
CA MET A 1 -2.51 13.25 11.88
C MET A 1 -3.02 12.68 13.18
N GLN A 2 -2.74 13.32 14.31
CA GLN A 2 -3.19 12.86 15.63
C GLN A 2 -4.72 12.64 15.71
N VAL A 3 -5.51 13.61 15.25
CA VAL A 3 -6.98 13.56 15.26
C VAL A 3 -7.52 12.34 14.48
N ILE A 4 -7.03 12.08 13.27
CA ILE A 4 -7.47 10.93 12.47
C ILE A 4 -7.22 9.62 13.22
N ARG A 5 -6.11 9.52 13.93
CA ARG A 5 -5.78 8.31 14.69
C ARG A 5 -6.63 8.15 15.93
N ASP A 6 -6.72 9.21 16.73
CA ASP A 6 -7.35 9.17 18.04
C ASP A 6 -8.86 8.99 17.90
N ASP A 7 -9.47 9.52 16.84
CA ASP A 7 -10.90 9.50 16.63
C ASP A 7 -11.38 8.35 15.73
N TYR A 8 -10.56 7.93 14.74
CA TYR A 8 -11.02 7.01 13.69
C TYR A 8 -10.21 5.72 13.58
N LEU A 9 -8.91 5.73 13.94
CA LEU A 9 -8.03 4.58 13.71
C LEU A 9 -7.55 3.87 14.97
N LYS A 10 -7.81 4.39 16.16
CA LYS A 10 -7.30 3.83 17.44
C LYS A 10 -7.66 2.36 17.66
N ASP A 11 -8.84 1.95 17.22
CA ASP A 11 -9.36 0.60 17.38
C ASP A 11 -9.23 -0.24 16.10
N SER A 12 -8.70 0.34 15.01
CA SER A 12 -8.49 -0.38 13.76
C SER A 12 -7.19 -1.18 13.79
N THR A 13 -7.16 -2.32 13.12
CA THR A 13 -6.00 -3.20 13.04
C THR A 13 -5.51 -3.43 11.62
N VAL A 14 -6.37 -3.25 10.64
CA VAL A 14 -6.07 -3.35 9.21
C VAL A 14 -6.73 -2.19 8.50
N THR A 15 -5.98 -1.54 7.62
CA THR A 15 -6.48 -0.51 6.72
C THR A 15 -6.58 -1.11 5.33
N ILE A 16 -7.79 -1.09 4.76
CA ILE A 16 -8.07 -1.58 3.40
C ILE A 16 -8.15 -0.37 2.47
N CYS A 17 -7.32 -0.36 1.43
CA CYS A 17 -7.32 0.67 0.41
C CYS A 17 -7.79 0.06 -0.92
N LEU A 18 -8.82 0.64 -1.51
CA LEU A 18 -9.26 0.29 -2.86
C LEU A 18 -8.39 1.03 -3.88
N LEU A 19 -7.72 0.29 -4.75
CA LEU A 19 -6.82 0.82 -5.75
C LEU A 19 -7.49 0.82 -7.12
N GLY A 20 -7.97 1.99 -7.52
CA GLY A 20 -8.64 2.25 -8.78
C GLY A 20 -7.89 3.28 -9.63
N THR A 21 -8.41 3.58 -10.80
CA THR A 21 -7.82 4.52 -11.77
C THR A 21 -7.64 5.93 -11.20
N HIS A 22 -8.46 6.31 -10.23
CA HIS A 22 -8.44 7.64 -9.60
C HIS A 22 -8.05 7.61 -8.12
N SER A 23 -7.49 6.51 -7.62
CA SER A 23 -7.16 6.38 -6.21
C SER A 23 -6.00 7.29 -5.75
N SER A 24 -5.09 7.66 -6.66
CA SER A 24 -4.04 8.66 -6.39
C SER A 24 -4.48 10.09 -6.65
N GLU A 25 -5.58 10.27 -7.37
CA GLU A 25 -6.05 11.55 -7.86
C GLU A 25 -7.48 11.75 -7.36
N ASN A 26 -7.68 12.45 -6.27
CA ASN A 26 -9.00 13.02 -6.01
C ASN A 26 -9.14 14.25 -6.88
N GLU A 27 -9.56 14.01 -8.11
CA GLU A 27 -9.80 15.07 -9.07
C GLU A 27 -11.07 15.83 -8.72
N GLY A 28 -10.95 16.74 -7.78
CA GLY A 28 -11.77 17.93 -7.83
C GLY A 28 -11.09 18.86 -8.80
N TYR A 29 -11.66 19.10 -9.96
CA TYR A 29 -11.25 20.24 -10.77
C TYR A 29 -11.83 21.48 -10.12
N ASP A 30 -10.97 22.29 -9.53
CA ASP A 30 -11.29 23.69 -9.35
C ASP A 30 -10.66 24.50 -10.48
N TRP A 31 -10.98 25.79 -10.55
CA TRP A 31 -10.47 26.74 -11.55
C TRP A 31 -8.94 26.92 -11.52
N VAL A 32 -8.24 26.33 -10.56
CA VAL A 32 -6.77 26.39 -10.37
C VAL A 32 -6.08 25.10 -10.84
N GLY A 33 -6.80 23.96 -10.98
CA GLY A 33 -6.23 22.70 -11.47
C GLY A 33 -6.52 21.47 -10.60
N ARG A 34 -5.80 20.38 -10.85
CA ARG A 34 -5.94 19.11 -10.13
C ARG A 34 -5.47 19.20 -8.68
N HIS A 35 -6.28 18.74 -7.76
CA HIS A 35 -5.89 18.54 -6.36
C HIS A 35 -5.59 17.08 -6.05
N HIS A 36 -4.41 16.80 -5.50
CA HIS A 36 -4.08 15.47 -5.00
C HIS A 36 -4.92 15.09 -3.78
N ASN A 37 -5.31 13.82 -3.70
CA ASN A 37 -6.04 13.30 -2.54
C ASN A 37 -5.12 13.14 -1.32
N TYR A 38 -4.82 14.24 -0.67
CA TYR A 38 -4.03 14.23 0.56
C TYR A 38 -4.68 13.45 1.72
N PHE A 39 -5.99 13.18 1.66
CA PHE A 39 -6.67 12.42 2.71
C PHE A 39 -6.19 10.98 2.74
N ILE A 40 -6.16 10.29 1.61
CA ILE A 40 -5.71 8.89 1.55
C ILE A 40 -4.24 8.79 1.96
N ILE A 41 -3.40 9.71 1.51
CA ILE A 41 -1.99 9.78 1.93
C ILE A 41 -1.87 9.92 3.45
N ARG A 42 -2.64 10.81 4.05
CA ARG A 42 -2.64 11.04 5.51
C ARG A 42 -3.20 9.86 6.29
N GLU A 43 -4.22 9.19 5.77
CA GLU A 43 -4.78 7.98 6.39
C GLU A 43 -3.78 6.83 6.36
N LEU A 44 -3.08 6.61 5.25
CA LEU A 44 -2.02 5.61 5.15
C LEU A 44 -0.86 5.92 6.09
N GLN A 45 -0.43 7.17 6.16
CA GLN A 45 0.60 7.60 7.10
C GLN A 45 0.17 7.40 8.54
N ALA A 46 -1.07 7.74 8.88
CA ALA A 46 -1.64 7.52 10.21
C ALA A 46 -1.71 6.02 10.54
N SER A 47 -2.11 5.18 9.59
CA SER A 47 -2.19 3.73 9.73
C SER A 47 -0.81 3.08 9.92
N LEU A 48 0.20 3.59 9.24
CA LEU A 48 1.57 3.06 9.30
C LEU A 48 2.38 3.59 10.50
N TYR A 49 1.94 4.67 11.12
CA TYR A 49 2.66 5.24 12.26
C TYR A 49 2.59 4.31 13.47
N ASN A 50 3.75 4.04 14.09
CA ASN A 50 3.90 3.26 15.30
C ASN A 50 4.41 4.18 16.42
N GLY A 51 3.60 4.48 17.40
CA GLY A 51 3.96 5.42 18.47
C GLY A 51 3.39 5.03 19.81
N LYS A 52 3.60 5.86 20.81
CA LYS A 52 3.08 5.65 22.17
C LYS A 52 1.54 5.51 22.10
N ASN A 53 1.03 4.38 22.57
CA ASN A 53 -0.38 4.02 22.59
C ASN A 53 -1.00 3.68 21.21
N ASN A 54 -0.20 3.43 20.19
CA ASN A 54 -0.74 3.02 18.90
C ASN A 54 0.17 2.03 18.19
N THR A 55 -0.37 0.86 17.88
CA THR A 55 0.26 -0.13 17.02
C THR A 55 -0.12 0.16 15.58
N ARG A 56 0.86 0.11 14.66
CA ARG A 56 0.57 0.31 13.24
C ARG A 56 -0.43 -0.72 12.73
N ASN A 57 -1.25 -0.31 11.76
CA ASN A 57 -2.18 -1.20 11.08
C ASN A 57 -1.48 -2.04 10.02
N GLY A 58 -1.99 -3.24 9.77
CA GLY A 58 -1.72 -3.94 8.53
C GLY A 58 -2.32 -3.16 7.35
N ILE A 59 -1.65 -3.16 6.21
CA ILE A 59 -2.14 -2.46 5.01
C ILE A 59 -2.49 -3.49 3.94
N LEU A 60 -3.72 -3.40 3.45
CA LEU A 60 -4.23 -4.24 2.37
C LEU A 60 -4.69 -3.36 1.21
N GLY A 61 -3.99 -3.45 0.09
CA GLY A 61 -4.38 -2.84 -1.17
C GLY A 61 -5.21 -3.82 -2.00
N VAL A 62 -6.47 -3.49 -2.25
CA VAL A 62 -7.36 -4.27 -3.10
C VAL A 62 -7.48 -3.58 -4.44
N VAL A 63 -6.98 -4.23 -5.48
CA VAL A 63 -6.93 -3.70 -6.84
C VAL A 63 -8.23 -4.01 -7.54
N ILE A 64 -8.90 -2.97 -8.06
CA ILE A 64 -10.14 -3.16 -8.83
C ILE A 64 -9.84 -3.66 -10.25
N PRO A 65 -10.82 -4.32 -10.94
CA PRO A 65 -10.59 -5.00 -12.23
C PRO A 65 -9.95 -4.12 -13.30
N GLU A 66 -10.34 -2.86 -13.37
CA GLU A 66 -9.84 -1.91 -14.39
C GLU A 66 -8.33 -1.64 -14.28
N MET A 67 -7.72 -2.00 -13.13
CA MET A 67 -6.31 -1.80 -12.87
C MET A 67 -5.46 -3.07 -12.98
N TYR A 68 -6.07 -4.23 -13.24
CA TYR A 68 -5.32 -5.50 -13.22
C TYR A 68 -4.14 -5.51 -14.18
N ASP A 69 -4.38 -5.16 -15.43
CA ASP A 69 -3.34 -5.21 -16.46
C ASP A 69 -2.24 -4.15 -16.27
N SER A 70 -2.59 -3.04 -15.65
CA SER A 70 -1.62 -1.98 -15.36
C SER A 70 -0.75 -2.29 -14.14
N ILE A 71 -1.29 -2.99 -13.15
CA ILE A 71 -0.59 -3.32 -11.90
C ILE A 71 0.08 -4.68 -11.97
N PHE A 72 -0.65 -5.73 -12.39
CA PHE A 72 -0.14 -7.10 -12.45
C PHE A 72 0.32 -7.44 -13.87
N GLN A 73 1.57 -7.15 -14.17
CA GLN A 73 2.15 -7.28 -15.52
C GLN A 73 2.69 -8.69 -15.84
N GLY A 74 2.29 -9.69 -15.06
CA GLY A 74 2.74 -11.06 -15.25
C GLY A 74 4.19 -11.25 -14.87
N THR A 75 4.96 -12.00 -15.70
CA THR A 75 6.35 -12.36 -15.42
C THR A 75 7.30 -11.57 -16.30
N CYS A 76 8.26 -10.90 -15.67
CA CYS A 76 9.31 -10.14 -16.36
C CYS A 76 10.68 -10.80 -16.17
N LYS A 77 11.51 -10.74 -17.20
CA LYS A 77 12.91 -11.15 -17.11
C LYS A 77 13.71 -10.07 -16.38
N CYS A 78 14.41 -10.48 -15.33
CA CYS A 78 15.22 -9.57 -14.54
C CYS A 78 16.59 -9.33 -15.21
N SER A 79 16.96 -8.08 -15.42
CA SER A 79 18.27 -7.71 -15.96
C SER A 79 19.41 -7.94 -14.96
N THR A 80 19.11 -7.98 -13.66
CA THR A 80 20.12 -8.12 -12.60
C THR A 80 20.50 -9.56 -12.33
N CYS A 81 19.52 -10.46 -12.17
CA CYS A 81 19.79 -11.87 -11.84
C CYS A 81 19.57 -12.82 -13.01
N GLY A 82 19.04 -12.36 -14.14
CA GLY A 82 18.70 -13.19 -15.31
C GLY A 82 17.49 -14.10 -15.12
N GLY A 83 16.92 -14.16 -13.91
CA GLY A 83 15.73 -14.93 -13.58
C GLY A 83 14.42 -14.23 -13.96
N ASN A 84 13.29 -14.93 -13.77
CA ASN A 84 11.96 -14.38 -13.99
C ASN A 84 11.35 -14.03 -12.64
N HIS A 85 10.72 -12.83 -12.56
CA HIS A 85 10.00 -12.37 -11.38
C HIS A 85 8.59 -11.95 -11.77
N ASN A 86 7.65 -12.13 -10.85
CA ASN A 86 6.32 -11.53 -10.99
C ASN A 86 6.44 -10.02 -10.91
N CYS A 87 5.98 -9.34 -11.95
CA CYS A 87 6.05 -7.90 -12.05
C CYS A 87 4.77 -7.26 -11.56
N VAL A 88 4.89 -6.46 -10.51
CA VAL A 88 3.82 -5.61 -10.01
C VAL A 88 4.27 -4.17 -10.24
N ASN A 89 3.55 -3.46 -11.09
CA ASN A 89 3.81 -2.05 -11.37
C ASN A 89 2.79 -1.19 -10.63
N VAL A 90 3.26 -0.44 -9.66
CA VAL A 90 2.45 0.53 -8.92
C VAL A 90 2.91 1.92 -9.33
N ASN A 91 2.21 2.49 -10.30
CA ASN A 91 2.56 3.73 -10.96
C ASN A 91 2.11 4.95 -10.14
N ASP A 92 2.94 5.96 -10.02
CA ASP A 92 2.67 7.22 -9.31
C ASP A 92 1.47 7.99 -9.87
N ASN A 93 1.09 7.75 -11.14
CA ASN A 93 0.00 8.46 -11.80
C ASN A 93 -1.37 7.78 -11.64
N THR A 94 -1.38 6.47 -11.30
CA THR A 94 -2.63 5.68 -11.28
C THR A 94 -2.90 5.02 -9.93
N VAL A 95 -1.90 4.95 -9.06
CA VAL A 95 -2.00 4.34 -7.73
C VAL A 95 -1.31 5.22 -6.72
N ILE A 96 -1.77 5.16 -5.48
CA ILE A 96 -1.20 5.93 -4.39
C ILE A 96 0.30 5.65 -4.31
N LYS A 97 1.08 6.68 -4.38
CA LYS A 97 2.55 6.64 -4.37
C LYS A 97 3.12 5.83 -3.19
N GLU A 98 2.42 5.80 -2.09
CA GLU A 98 2.75 5.08 -0.88
C GLU A 98 2.71 3.57 -1.04
N PHE A 99 1.95 3.07 -2.04
CA PHE A 99 1.95 1.65 -2.41
C PHE A 99 3.06 1.32 -3.39
N SER A 100 3.60 2.32 -4.10
CA SER A 100 4.64 2.07 -5.08
C SER A 100 5.92 1.59 -4.40
N ALA A 101 6.40 0.45 -4.84
CA ALA A 101 7.74 -0.08 -4.57
C ALA A 101 8.24 0.12 -3.12
N ASN A 102 7.38 -0.16 -2.14
CA ASN A 102 7.79 -0.08 -0.73
C ASN A 102 8.26 1.33 -0.29
N TYR A 103 7.53 2.35 -0.69
CA TYR A 103 7.84 3.75 -0.40
C TYR A 103 8.17 4.02 1.08
N TYR A 104 7.56 3.25 2.00
CA TYR A 104 7.80 3.34 3.44
C TYR A 104 8.76 2.27 3.98
N VAL A 105 9.34 1.44 3.13
CA VAL A 105 10.29 0.41 3.51
C VAL A 105 11.69 0.77 3.02
N GLU A 106 12.69 0.53 3.84
CA GLU A 106 14.08 0.78 3.46
C GLU A 106 14.46 -0.06 2.23
N PRO A 107 15.21 0.51 1.27
CA PRO A 107 15.74 -0.24 0.14
C PRO A 107 16.53 -1.47 0.58
N HIS A 108 16.52 -2.51 -0.24
CA HIS A 108 17.34 -3.70 -0.05
C HIS A 108 18.18 -3.97 -1.31
N ASP A 109 19.21 -4.81 -1.17
CA ASP A 109 20.16 -5.12 -2.26
C ASP A 109 19.61 -6.16 -3.26
N GLY A 110 18.43 -6.70 -3.04
CA GLY A 110 17.78 -7.68 -3.91
C GLY A 110 17.23 -7.07 -5.20
N CYS A 111 17.19 -7.87 -6.26
CA CYS A 111 16.61 -7.45 -7.54
C CYS A 111 15.08 -7.47 -7.59
N ALA A 112 14.44 -8.12 -6.63
CA ALA A 112 12.99 -8.18 -6.49
C ALA A 112 12.59 -8.25 -5.02
N TRP A 113 11.41 -7.75 -4.72
CA TRP A 113 10.84 -7.81 -3.38
C TRP A 113 10.00 -9.07 -3.24
N SER A 114 10.38 -9.94 -2.31
CA SER A 114 9.55 -11.06 -1.91
C SER A 114 8.33 -10.59 -1.13
N GLU A 115 7.36 -11.48 -0.93
CA GLU A 115 6.17 -11.16 -0.14
C GLU A 115 6.53 -10.81 1.31
N ASP A 116 7.55 -11.45 1.88
CA ASP A 116 8.00 -11.20 3.25
C ASP A 116 8.76 -9.88 3.40
N GLU A 117 9.33 -9.38 2.32
CA GLU A 117 10.02 -8.08 2.29
C GLU A 117 9.10 -6.89 2.04
N ARG A 118 7.82 -7.14 1.79
CA ARG A 118 6.79 -6.10 1.60
C ARG A 118 5.88 -6.03 2.82
N TYR A 119 5.60 -4.83 3.28
CA TYR A 119 4.66 -4.63 4.38
C TYR A 119 3.21 -4.67 3.91
N CYS A 120 2.92 -4.02 2.79
CA CYS A 120 1.58 -3.97 2.22
C CYS A 120 1.27 -5.25 1.44
N ILE A 121 0.08 -5.80 1.65
CA ILE A 121 -0.48 -6.89 0.85
C ILE A 121 -1.23 -6.28 -0.32
N LEU A 122 -0.97 -6.78 -1.54
CA LEU A 122 -1.75 -6.44 -2.74
C LEU A 122 -2.50 -7.66 -3.22
N VAL A 123 -3.78 -7.47 -3.54
CA VAL A 123 -4.65 -8.54 -4.01
C VAL A 123 -5.63 -8.02 -5.06
N LYS A 124 -6.00 -8.87 -6.01
CA LYS A 124 -7.07 -8.59 -6.96
C LYS A 124 -8.43 -8.60 -6.27
N TRP A 125 -9.35 -7.75 -6.73
CA TRP A 125 -10.71 -7.69 -6.19
C TRP A 125 -11.40 -9.06 -6.15
N ASP A 126 -11.34 -9.82 -7.25
CA ASP A 126 -11.99 -11.11 -7.35
C ASP A 126 -11.48 -12.12 -6.33
N GLU A 127 -10.16 -12.17 -6.15
CA GLU A 127 -9.52 -13.02 -5.14
C GLU A 127 -9.85 -12.57 -3.71
N PHE A 128 -9.93 -11.25 -3.49
CA PHE A 128 -10.30 -10.70 -2.19
C PHE A 128 -11.73 -11.04 -1.83
N VAL A 129 -12.69 -10.89 -2.76
CA VAL A 129 -14.11 -11.20 -2.52
C VAL A 129 -14.32 -12.69 -2.26
N GLU A 130 -13.55 -13.55 -2.93
CA GLU A 130 -13.63 -14.99 -2.71
C GLU A 130 -13.13 -15.41 -1.30
N LYS A 131 -12.05 -14.77 -0.81
CA LYS A 131 -11.39 -15.15 0.45
C LYS A 131 -10.94 -13.93 1.28
N PRO A 132 -11.87 -13.05 1.71
CA PRO A 132 -11.53 -11.80 2.38
C PRO A 132 -10.74 -12.03 3.67
N GLU A 133 -11.12 -13.00 4.48
CA GLU A 133 -10.43 -13.29 5.75
C GLU A 133 -8.98 -13.69 5.56
N LYS A 134 -8.63 -14.41 4.50
CA LYS A 134 -7.24 -14.79 4.19
C LYS A 134 -6.36 -13.54 4.07
N TYR A 135 -6.80 -12.56 3.29
CA TYR A 135 -6.02 -11.37 2.99
C TYR A 135 -6.00 -10.36 4.13
N VAL A 136 -7.11 -10.22 4.86
CA VAL A 136 -7.18 -9.41 6.08
C VAL A 136 -6.24 -9.98 7.14
N ASN A 137 -6.25 -11.29 7.36
CA ASN A 137 -5.35 -11.96 8.31
C ASN A 137 -3.88 -11.86 7.88
N ALA A 138 -3.57 -11.95 6.59
CA ALA A 138 -2.23 -11.75 6.07
C ALA A 138 -1.74 -10.32 6.34
N ALA A 139 -2.55 -9.30 6.07
CA ALA A 139 -2.23 -7.91 6.39
C ALA A 139 -2.09 -7.69 7.91
N PHE A 140 -2.96 -8.29 8.70
CA PHE A 140 -2.87 -8.24 10.16
C PHE A 140 -1.55 -8.83 10.68
N ALA A 141 -1.12 -9.99 10.15
CA ALA A 141 0.12 -10.65 10.54
C ALA A 141 1.37 -9.80 10.22
N LYS A 142 1.33 -8.96 9.19
CA LYS A 142 2.44 -8.04 8.86
C LYS A 142 2.77 -7.05 9.98
N ARG A 143 1.84 -6.75 10.88
CA ARG A 143 2.04 -5.84 12.02
C ARG A 143 3.16 -6.28 12.95
N THR A 144 3.34 -7.57 13.11
CA THR A 144 4.34 -8.18 13.99
C THR A 144 5.49 -8.87 13.25
N ALA A 145 5.40 -8.96 11.93
CA ALA A 145 6.44 -9.54 11.08
C ALA A 145 7.74 -8.69 11.13
N PRO A 146 8.92 -9.28 10.84
CA PRO A 146 10.19 -8.56 10.84
C PRO A 146 10.18 -7.30 9.98
N ILE A 147 9.45 -7.32 8.85
CA ILE A 147 9.31 -6.18 7.96
C ILE A 147 8.69 -4.95 8.63
N ALA A 148 7.84 -5.14 9.65
CA ALA A 148 7.22 -4.03 10.38
C ALA A 148 8.27 -3.09 11.01
N LYS A 149 9.43 -3.62 11.40
CA LYS A 149 10.53 -2.82 12.00
C LYS A 149 11.24 -1.94 10.97
N LYS A 150 11.14 -2.28 9.68
CA LYS A 150 11.77 -1.56 8.57
C LYS A 150 10.87 -0.50 7.94
N VAL A 151 9.63 -0.38 8.39
CA VAL A 151 8.67 0.59 7.84
C VAL A 151 8.99 1.98 8.36
N ASN A 152 9.32 2.88 7.44
CA ASN A 152 9.52 4.30 7.70
C ASN A 152 8.29 5.09 7.26
N VAL A 153 7.70 5.84 8.18
CA VAL A 153 6.57 6.72 7.87
C VAL A 153 7.10 8.09 7.49
N ARG A 154 6.88 8.50 6.25
CA ARG A 154 7.20 9.86 5.83
C ARG A 154 6.14 10.82 6.34
N VAL A 155 6.60 11.85 7.04
CA VAL A 155 5.74 12.97 7.43
C VAL A 155 5.48 13.81 6.20
N PRO A 156 4.23 14.22 5.88
CA PRO A 156 3.96 15.16 4.80
C PRO A 156 4.74 16.45 5.05
N ARG A 157 5.42 16.92 4.02
CA ARG A 157 6.02 18.24 4.02
C ARG A 157 4.97 19.31 3.78
#